data_dec0c4b72f5bfb5b41e039d605d97921
#
_entry.id   dec0c4b72f5bfb5b41e039d605d97921
#
_cell.length_a   1.000
_cell.length_b   1.000
_cell.length_c   1.000
_cell.angle_alpha   90.00
_cell.angle_beta   90.00
_cell.angle_gamma   90.00
#
_symmetry.space_group_name_H-M   'P 1'
#
loop_
_entity.id
_entity.type
_entity.pdbx_description
1 polymer ?
#
loop_
_entity_poly.entity_id
_entity_poly.type
_entity_poly.pdbx_seq_one_letter_code
_entity_poly.pdbx_strand_id
1 'polypeptide(L)'
;AAIFIAAMLPYTACPQSTPILLPPGTVEGRLPNGLHYLILHNASPASRVEFRLIMRVGSVQETEQEKGCAHFLEHITFGGTRHFPKRSLVEYLESLGMKYGQDINAFTGYDRTIYMFAVPTDFAKDEALDRSLLILHDWLDGVTIDPEKVENEKGIILEELRGFDPE
;
A
#
# COMPACT_ATOMS: atom_id res chain seq x y z
N ALA A 1 -42.36 -17.42 -41.20
CA ALA A 1 -41.43 -17.93 -40.23
C ALA A 1 -40.03 -17.45 -40.61
N ALA A 2 -39.45 -16.53 -39.82
CA ALA A 2 -38.07 -16.07 -40.00
C ALA A 2 -37.16 -16.89 -39.12
N ILE A 3 -36.19 -17.58 -39.73
CA ILE A 3 -35.17 -18.33 -39.00
C ILE A 3 -34.01 -17.40 -38.73
N PHE A 4 -33.79 -17.03 -37.47
CA PHE A 4 -32.56 -16.36 -37.02
C PHE A 4 -31.46 -17.39 -36.85
N ILE A 5 -30.44 -17.40 -37.70
CA ILE A 5 -29.18 -18.12 -37.48
C ILE A 5 -28.26 -17.18 -36.73
N ALA A 6 -28.10 -17.41 -35.42
CA ALA A 6 -27.06 -16.74 -34.64
C ALA A 6 -25.71 -17.42 -34.97
N ALA A 7 -24.87 -16.73 -35.72
CA ALA A 7 -23.48 -17.15 -35.92
C ALA A 7 -22.73 -16.90 -34.61
N MET A 8 -22.41 -17.97 -33.87
CA MET A 8 -21.43 -17.92 -32.80
C MET A 8 -20.05 -17.66 -33.42
N LEU A 9 -19.56 -16.42 -33.27
CA LEU A 9 -18.16 -16.12 -33.53
C LEU A 9 -17.31 -16.95 -32.57
N PRO A 10 -16.22 -17.60 -33.04
CA PRO A 10 -15.34 -18.32 -32.16
C PRO A 10 -14.78 -17.34 -31.11
N TYR A 11 -14.95 -17.70 -29.85
CA TYR A 11 -14.33 -17.00 -28.73
C TYR A 11 -12.79 -17.11 -28.93
N THR A 12 -12.18 -16.07 -29.45
CA THR A 12 -10.72 -15.99 -29.54
C THR A 12 -10.20 -15.98 -28.12
N ALA A 13 -9.56 -17.05 -27.70
CA ALA A 13 -8.90 -17.12 -26.40
C ALA A 13 -8.05 -15.86 -26.22
N CYS A 14 -8.27 -15.16 -25.11
CA CYS A 14 -7.43 -14.03 -24.74
C CYS A 14 -5.97 -14.47 -24.86
N PRO A 15 -5.10 -13.73 -25.56
CA PRO A 15 -3.71 -14.13 -25.68
C PRO A 15 -3.16 -14.31 -24.28
N GLN A 16 -2.54 -15.47 -24.03
CA GLN A 16 -1.92 -15.75 -22.73
C GLN A 16 -0.94 -14.62 -22.46
N SER A 17 -1.18 -13.88 -21.37
CA SER A 17 -0.29 -12.80 -20.96
C SER A 17 1.11 -13.37 -20.80
N THR A 18 2.06 -12.81 -21.55
CA THR A 18 3.47 -13.18 -21.38
C THR A 18 3.84 -12.96 -19.92
N PRO A 19 4.37 -13.97 -19.22
CA PRO A 19 4.75 -13.80 -17.82
C PRO A 19 5.73 -12.64 -17.69
N ILE A 20 5.46 -11.71 -16.78
CA ILE A 20 6.42 -10.66 -16.45
C ILE A 20 7.58 -11.35 -15.73
N LEU A 21 8.75 -11.35 -16.37
CA LEU A 21 9.96 -11.90 -15.77
C LEU A 21 10.45 -10.94 -14.69
N LEU A 22 10.67 -11.48 -13.49
CA LEU A 22 11.29 -10.71 -12.41
C LEU A 22 12.74 -10.39 -12.77
N PRO A 23 13.29 -9.25 -12.33
CA PRO A 23 14.69 -8.90 -12.53
C PRO A 23 15.60 -10.00 -11.98
N PRO A 24 16.76 -10.28 -12.64
CA PRO A 24 17.73 -11.24 -12.14
C PRO A 24 18.16 -10.90 -10.71
N GLY A 25 18.29 -11.91 -9.85
CA GLY A 25 18.65 -11.73 -8.44
C GLY A 25 17.49 -11.42 -7.51
N THR A 26 16.25 -11.37 -8.02
CA THR A 26 15.07 -11.25 -7.16
C THR A 26 14.89 -12.51 -6.33
N VAL A 27 14.79 -12.37 -5.01
CA VAL A 27 14.36 -13.42 -4.09
C VAL A 27 12.85 -13.30 -3.91
N GLU A 28 12.14 -14.38 -4.21
CA GLU A 28 10.69 -14.47 -4.13
C GLU A 28 10.28 -15.55 -3.15
N GLY A 29 9.21 -15.31 -2.36
CA GLY A 29 8.68 -16.32 -1.46
C GLY A 29 7.30 -15.99 -0.92
N ARG A 30 6.74 -16.94 -0.15
CA ARG A 30 5.47 -16.79 0.56
C ARG A 30 5.63 -17.18 2.01
N LEU A 31 5.06 -16.38 2.90
CA LEU A 31 4.97 -16.72 4.32
C LEU A 31 3.79 -17.68 4.57
N PRO A 32 3.76 -18.39 5.71
CA PRO A 32 2.66 -19.34 6.02
C PRO A 32 1.27 -18.69 6.05
N ASN A 33 1.17 -17.38 6.34
CA ASN A 33 -0.07 -16.61 6.31
C ASN A 33 -0.50 -16.20 4.88
N GLY A 34 0.25 -16.61 3.84
CA GLY A 34 -0.04 -16.31 2.44
C GLY A 34 0.57 -15.01 1.91
N LEU A 35 1.23 -14.21 2.76
CA LEU A 35 1.93 -13.01 2.30
C LEU A 35 3.01 -13.38 1.29
N HIS A 36 2.93 -12.78 0.11
CA HIS A 36 3.92 -12.90 -0.95
C HIS A 36 4.94 -11.79 -0.83
N TYR A 37 6.22 -12.10 -0.89
CA TYR A 37 7.28 -11.11 -0.81
C TYR A 37 8.28 -11.22 -1.97
N LEU A 38 8.84 -10.09 -2.34
CA LEU A 38 9.90 -9.95 -3.32
C LEU A 38 11.02 -9.12 -2.69
N ILE A 39 12.26 -9.59 -2.78
CA ILE A 39 13.45 -8.87 -2.33
C ILE A 39 14.40 -8.75 -3.51
N LEU A 40 14.77 -7.53 -3.84
CA LEU A 40 15.70 -7.25 -4.92
C LEU A 40 16.86 -6.39 -4.39
N HIS A 41 18.09 -6.87 -4.57
CA HIS A 41 19.26 -6.04 -4.33
C HIS A 41 19.39 -4.98 -5.43
N ASN A 42 19.44 -3.71 -5.03
CA ASN A 42 19.59 -2.57 -5.93
C ASN A 42 20.76 -1.69 -5.49
N ALA A 43 21.61 -1.28 -6.43
CA ALA A 43 22.75 -0.43 -6.14
C ALA A 43 22.43 1.08 -6.25
N SER A 44 21.25 1.44 -6.77
CA SER A 44 20.81 2.84 -6.94
C SER A 44 19.36 3.01 -6.51
N PRO A 45 19.06 3.95 -5.61
CA PRO A 45 19.98 4.78 -4.85
C PRO A 45 20.83 3.96 -3.87
N ALA A 46 22.09 4.39 -3.66
CA ALA A 46 22.98 3.74 -2.70
C ALA A 46 22.53 4.01 -1.24
N SER A 47 22.98 3.13 -0.33
CA SER A 47 22.78 3.28 1.13
C SER A 47 21.32 3.46 1.55
N ARG A 48 20.38 2.82 0.85
CA ARG A 48 18.96 2.97 1.08
C ARG A 48 18.22 1.65 0.85
N VAL A 49 17.28 1.32 1.74
CA VAL A 49 16.29 0.27 1.53
C VAL A 49 14.92 0.91 1.34
N GLU A 50 14.23 0.50 0.30
CA GLU A 50 12.84 0.89 0.04
C GLU A 50 11.89 -0.26 0.39
N PHE A 51 10.86 0.04 1.16
CA PHE A 51 9.82 -0.88 1.54
C PHE A 51 8.51 -0.50 0.85
N ARG A 52 7.81 -1.52 0.35
CA ARG A 52 6.47 -1.35 -0.23
C ARG A 52 5.58 -2.48 0.24
N LEU A 53 4.46 -2.12 0.87
CA LEU A 53 3.37 -3.02 1.18
C LEU A 53 2.23 -2.77 0.20
N ILE A 54 1.85 -3.79 -0.55
CA ILE A 54 0.79 -3.70 -1.54
C ILE A 54 -0.41 -4.53 -1.04
N MET A 55 -1.47 -3.84 -0.68
CA MET A 55 -2.76 -4.42 -0.36
C MET A 55 -3.62 -4.45 -1.62
N ARG A 56 -4.16 -5.62 -1.99
CA ARG A 56 -5.06 -5.76 -3.14
C ARG A 56 -6.49 -5.39 -2.77
N VAL A 57 -6.63 -4.20 -2.19
CA VAL A 57 -7.89 -3.58 -1.80
C VAL A 57 -7.86 -2.12 -2.21
N GLY A 58 -8.90 -1.67 -2.87
CA GLY A 58 -9.10 -0.30 -3.30
C GLY A 58 -10.59 -0.05 -3.55
N SER A 59 -10.93 1.03 -4.24
CA SER A 59 -12.33 1.49 -4.37
C SER A 59 -13.26 0.52 -5.12
N VAL A 60 -12.75 -0.39 -5.96
CA VAL A 60 -13.61 -1.37 -6.67
C VAL A 60 -14.09 -2.52 -5.79
N GLN A 61 -13.47 -2.74 -4.62
CA GLN A 61 -13.93 -3.73 -3.65
C GLN A 61 -14.96 -3.17 -2.67
N GLU A 62 -15.19 -1.85 -2.68
CA GLU A 62 -16.11 -1.17 -1.78
C GLU A 62 -17.58 -1.31 -2.26
N THR A 63 -18.48 -1.55 -1.33
CA THR A 63 -19.91 -1.40 -1.57
C THR A 63 -20.31 0.09 -1.54
N GLU A 64 -21.55 0.41 -1.93
CA GLU A 64 -22.06 1.78 -1.85
C GLU A 64 -21.98 2.38 -0.43
N GLN A 65 -22.12 1.54 0.60
CA GLN A 65 -22.04 1.95 2.01
C GLN A 65 -20.60 2.10 2.50
N GLU A 66 -19.64 1.52 1.80
CA GLU A 66 -18.21 1.51 2.17
C GLU A 66 -17.37 2.46 1.32
N LYS A 67 -18.01 3.27 0.47
CA LYS A 67 -17.29 4.22 -0.39
C LYS A 67 -16.31 5.11 0.38
N GLY A 68 -15.05 5.03 -0.02
CA GLY A 68 -13.95 5.79 0.58
C GLY A 68 -13.28 5.10 1.78
N CYS A 69 -13.74 3.90 2.21
CA CYS A 69 -13.15 3.21 3.35
C CYS A 69 -11.68 2.83 3.13
N ALA A 70 -11.29 2.44 1.91
CA ALA A 70 -9.90 2.11 1.60
C ALA A 70 -8.99 3.33 1.75
N HIS A 71 -9.39 4.48 1.22
CA HIS A 71 -8.68 5.74 1.35
C HIS A 71 -8.68 6.24 2.81
N PHE A 72 -9.81 6.12 3.48
CA PHE A 72 -9.91 6.45 4.90
C PHE A 72 -8.95 5.63 5.77
N LEU A 73 -8.87 4.31 5.53
CA LEU A 73 -7.95 3.43 6.25
C LEU A 73 -6.49 3.78 5.95
N GLU A 74 -6.18 4.23 4.74
CA GLU A 74 -4.85 4.74 4.40
C GLU A 74 -4.43 5.87 5.34
N HIS A 75 -5.28 6.88 5.54
CA HIS A 75 -5.02 7.99 6.46
C HIS A 75 -4.87 7.53 7.92
N ILE A 76 -5.79 6.65 8.38
CA ILE A 76 -5.78 6.14 9.76
C ILE A 76 -4.48 5.36 10.05
N THR A 77 -3.94 4.66 9.07
CA THR A 77 -2.73 3.83 9.22
C THR A 77 -1.51 4.61 9.72
N PHE A 78 -1.39 5.89 9.35
CA PHE A 78 -0.31 6.76 9.85
C PHE A 78 -0.58 7.36 11.22
N GLY A 79 -1.76 7.17 11.76
CA GLY A 79 -2.20 7.73 13.02
C GLY A 79 -1.87 6.97 14.27
N GLY A 80 -1.42 5.75 14.12
CA GLY A 80 -0.97 4.92 15.21
C GLY A 80 -1.19 3.45 14.95
N THR A 81 -0.27 2.67 15.46
CA THR A 81 -0.31 1.22 15.39
C THR A 81 0.01 0.63 16.77
N ARG A 82 -0.09 -0.69 16.89
CA ARG A 82 0.16 -1.42 18.14
C ARG A 82 1.52 -1.09 18.76
N HIS A 83 2.59 -1.06 17.95
CA HIS A 83 3.94 -0.81 18.42
C HIS A 83 4.40 0.64 18.20
N PHE A 84 3.67 1.40 17.41
CA PHE A 84 3.95 2.81 17.12
C PHE A 84 2.70 3.66 17.41
N PRO A 85 2.44 4.00 18.69
CA PRO A 85 1.25 4.76 19.06
C PRO A 85 1.30 6.18 18.48
N LYS A 86 0.15 6.72 18.12
CA LYS A 86 0.00 8.08 17.58
C LYS A 86 0.89 8.29 16.33
N ARG A 87 1.66 9.36 16.30
CA ARG A 87 2.59 9.69 15.20
C ARG A 87 3.98 9.05 15.32
N SER A 88 4.23 8.24 16.34
CA SER A 88 5.58 7.75 16.63
C SER A 88 6.23 6.94 15.49
N LEU A 89 5.45 6.34 14.60
CA LEU A 89 5.94 5.72 13.37
C LEU A 89 6.59 6.76 12.44
N VAL A 90 5.86 7.82 12.15
CA VAL A 90 6.33 8.91 11.28
C VAL A 90 7.52 9.62 11.93
N GLU A 91 7.44 9.93 13.22
CA GLU A 91 8.52 10.55 14.00
C GLU A 91 9.79 9.69 14.01
N TYR A 92 9.63 8.36 14.12
CA TYR A 92 10.76 7.45 14.01
C TYR A 92 11.44 7.52 12.65
N LEU A 93 10.67 7.43 11.54
CA LEU A 93 11.23 7.52 10.20
C LEU A 93 11.83 8.91 9.92
N GLU A 94 11.21 9.99 10.40
CA GLU A 94 11.75 11.34 10.33
C GLU A 94 13.06 11.48 11.11
N SER A 95 13.20 10.80 12.25
CA SER A 95 14.45 10.77 13.02
C SER A 95 15.62 10.11 12.27
N LEU A 96 15.33 9.25 11.30
CA LEU A 96 16.30 8.67 10.37
C LEU A 96 16.58 9.59 9.15
N GLY A 97 16.02 10.80 9.12
CA GLY A 97 16.19 11.76 8.03
C GLY A 97 15.19 11.60 6.88
N MET A 98 14.18 10.76 7.02
CA MET A 98 13.14 10.58 6.00
C MET A 98 12.12 11.71 6.08
N LYS A 99 11.54 12.07 4.94
CA LYS A 99 10.54 13.15 4.83
C LYS A 99 9.17 12.59 4.51
N TYR A 100 8.17 12.98 5.30
CA TYR A 100 6.77 12.67 5.01
C TYR A 100 6.34 13.27 3.66
N GLY A 101 5.59 12.52 2.87
CA GLY A 101 5.19 12.89 1.52
C GLY A 101 6.23 12.60 0.43
N GLN A 102 7.51 12.52 0.77
CA GLN A 102 8.58 12.21 -0.17
C GLN A 102 9.13 10.78 0.02
N ASP A 103 9.54 10.44 1.23
CA ASP A 103 10.18 9.15 1.57
C ASP A 103 9.23 8.22 2.33
N ILE A 104 8.16 8.76 2.90
CA ILE A 104 7.10 8.09 3.62
C ILE A 104 5.80 8.52 2.96
N ASN A 105 5.10 7.58 2.33
CA ASN A 105 3.89 7.90 1.57
C ASN A 105 2.95 6.69 1.48
N ALA A 106 1.71 6.93 1.04
CA ALA A 106 0.79 5.90 0.63
C ALA A 106 -0.04 6.37 -0.56
N PHE A 107 -0.73 5.45 -1.18
CA PHE A 107 -1.59 5.71 -2.32
C PHE A 107 -2.71 4.69 -2.36
N THR A 108 -3.94 5.15 -2.43
CA THR A 108 -5.13 4.33 -2.65
C THR A 108 -5.62 4.50 -4.09
N GLY A 109 -5.68 3.38 -4.81
CA GLY A 109 -6.19 3.31 -6.18
C GLY A 109 -7.48 2.52 -6.27
N TYR A 110 -7.84 2.16 -7.51
CA TYR A 110 -9.06 1.38 -7.77
C TYR A 110 -8.99 -0.05 -7.21
N ASP A 111 -7.86 -0.75 -7.40
CA ASP A 111 -7.71 -2.18 -7.11
C ASP A 111 -6.66 -2.46 -6.03
N ARG A 112 -6.02 -1.43 -5.49
CA ARG A 112 -4.93 -1.59 -4.52
C ARG A 112 -4.70 -0.34 -3.68
N THR A 113 -4.18 -0.57 -2.47
CA THR A 113 -3.57 0.47 -1.63
C THR A 113 -2.10 0.11 -1.45
N ILE A 114 -1.21 1.08 -1.64
CA ILE A 114 0.23 0.90 -1.52
C ILE A 114 0.75 1.82 -0.43
N TYR A 115 1.41 1.23 0.56
CA TYR A 115 2.17 1.95 1.59
C TYR A 115 3.64 1.84 1.26
N MET A 116 4.38 2.92 1.40
CA MET A 116 5.80 2.94 1.06
C MET A 116 6.59 3.83 1.99
N PHE A 117 7.78 3.38 2.31
CA PHE A 117 8.77 4.21 3.00
C PHE A 117 10.18 3.72 2.68
N ALA A 118 11.15 4.55 3.00
CA ALA A 118 12.55 4.21 2.85
C ALA A 118 13.29 4.41 4.17
N VAL A 119 14.42 3.71 4.33
CA VAL A 119 15.33 3.91 5.45
C VAL A 119 16.78 3.89 4.95
N PRO A 120 17.67 4.69 5.53
CA PRO A 120 19.09 4.65 5.19
C PRO A 120 19.72 3.37 5.77
N THR A 121 20.71 2.80 5.06
CA THR A 121 21.44 1.62 5.51
C THR A 121 22.68 1.94 6.33
N ASP A 122 23.05 3.21 6.44
CA ASP A 122 24.27 3.66 7.11
C ASP A 122 24.11 3.80 8.63
N PHE A 123 22.85 3.89 9.10
CA PHE A 123 22.51 3.98 10.53
C PHE A 123 21.98 2.65 11.06
N ALA A 124 22.56 2.17 12.17
CA ALA A 124 22.08 1.04 13.00
C ALA A 124 21.41 -0.09 12.18
N LYS A 125 22.16 -0.67 11.26
CA LYS A 125 21.67 -1.55 10.16
C LYS A 125 20.60 -2.56 10.57
N ASP A 126 20.83 -3.29 11.64
CA ASP A 126 19.94 -4.38 12.05
C ASP A 126 18.69 -3.83 12.77
N GLU A 127 18.84 -2.86 13.67
CA GLU A 127 17.71 -2.27 14.38
C GLU A 127 16.74 -1.51 13.44
N ALA A 128 17.27 -0.75 12.48
CA ALA A 128 16.45 -0.03 11.53
C ALA A 128 15.68 -0.99 10.61
N LEU A 129 16.30 -2.11 10.22
CA LEU A 129 15.64 -3.14 9.42
C LEU A 129 14.54 -3.84 10.20
N ASP A 130 14.81 -4.27 11.44
CA ASP A 130 13.83 -4.93 12.30
C ASP A 130 12.63 -4.03 12.58
N ARG A 131 12.87 -2.75 12.90
CA ARG A 131 11.78 -1.78 13.09
C ARG A 131 11.00 -1.52 11.81
N SER A 132 11.66 -1.52 10.66
CA SER A 132 10.99 -1.39 9.35
C SER A 132 10.08 -2.58 9.06
N LEU A 133 10.52 -3.80 9.35
CA LEU A 133 9.68 -4.99 9.23
C LEU A 133 8.52 -4.96 10.23
N LEU A 134 8.73 -4.45 11.43
CA LEU A 134 7.67 -4.25 12.42
C LEU A 134 6.63 -3.22 11.95
N ILE A 135 7.05 -2.15 11.27
CA ILE A 135 6.13 -1.20 10.64
C ILE A 135 5.25 -1.90 9.60
N LEU A 136 5.85 -2.70 8.71
CA LEU A 136 5.07 -3.46 7.71
C LEU A 136 4.09 -4.44 8.38
N HIS A 137 4.53 -5.12 9.44
CA HIS A 137 3.68 -6.02 10.21
C HIS A 137 2.49 -5.28 10.84
N ASP A 138 2.74 -4.13 11.45
CA ASP A 138 1.69 -3.33 12.09
C ASP A 138 0.70 -2.73 11.08
N TRP A 139 1.16 -2.38 9.89
CA TRP A 139 0.26 -1.95 8.81
C TRP A 139 -0.65 -3.08 8.31
N LEU A 140 -0.23 -4.34 8.46
CA LEU A 140 -1.07 -5.50 8.11
C LEU A 140 -2.09 -5.86 9.19
N ASP A 141 -1.71 -5.79 10.47
CA ASP A 141 -2.53 -6.36 11.58
C ASP A 141 -2.48 -5.52 12.88
N GLY A 142 -1.88 -4.36 12.86
CA GLY A 142 -1.64 -3.58 14.07
C GLY A 142 -2.19 -2.16 14.07
N VAL A 143 -2.94 -1.75 13.06
CA VAL A 143 -3.50 -0.40 12.98
C VAL A 143 -4.47 -0.15 14.13
N THR A 144 -4.29 0.97 14.83
CA THR A 144 -5.17 1.39 15.94
C THR A 144 -6.22 2.37 15.43
N ILE A 145 -7.48 2.00 15.53
CA ILE A 145 -8.61 2.86 15.15
C ILE A 145 -9.02 3.66 16.38
N ASP A 146 -8.51 4.87 16.48
CA ASP A 146 -8.84 5.82 17.55
C ASP A 146 -10.07 6.65 17.12
N PRO A 147 -11.17 6.65 17.90
CA PRO A 147 -12.39 7.41 17.56
C PRO A 147 -12.17 8.91 17.36
N GLU A 148 -11.32 9.55 18.15
CA GLU A 148 -11.01 10.98 18.01
C GLU A 148 -10.28 11.24 16.68
N LYS A 149 -9.33 10.38 16.34
CA LYS A 149 -8.63 10.45 15.07
C LYS A 149 -9.56 10.21 13.89
N VAL A 150 -10.46 9.23 13.99
CA VAL A 150 -11.48 8.96 12.97
C VAL A 150 -12.28 10.22 12.65
N GLU A 151 -12.75 10.95 13.67
CA GLU A 151 -13.51 12.17 13.44
C GLU A 151 -12.67 13.30 12.81
N ASN A 152 -11.42 13.43 13.19
CA ASN A 152 -10.51 14.42 12.61
C ASN A 152 -10.21 14.10 11.12
N GLU A 153 -9.91 12.86 10.79
CA GLU A 153 -9.58 12.44 9.42
C GLU A 153 -10.78 12.53 8.47
N LYS A 154 -12.01 12.33 8.94
CA LYS A 154 -13.23 12.56 8.13
C LYS A 154 -13.27 13.96 7.53
N GLY A 155 -12.92 14.97 8.32
CA GLY A 155 -12.86 16.36 7.84
C GLY A 155 -11.84 16.55 6.73
N ILE A 156 -10.64 16.00 6.90
CA ILE A 156 -9.55 16.09 5.93
C ILE A 156 -9.94 15.43 4.60
N ILE A 157 -10.44 14.20 4.64
CA ILE A 157 -10.83 13.45 3.44
C ILE A 157 -11.98 14.12 2.70
N LEU A 158 -12.95 14.69 3.42
CA LEU A 158 -14.03 15.44 2.79
C LEU A 158 -13.53 16.69 2.05
N GLU A 159 -12.52 17.38 2.58
CA GLU A 159 -11.89 18.51 1.89
C GLU A 159 -11.09 18.08 0.67
N GLU A 160 -10.37 16.95 0.75
CA GLU A 160 -9.67 16.38 -0.40
C GLU A 160 -10.63 16.00 -1.53
N LEU A 161 -11.75 15.34 -1.20
CA LEU A 161 -12.77 14.97 -2.19
C LEU A 161 -13.37 16.19 -2.89
N ARG A 162 -13.60 17.30 -2.16
CA ARG A 162 -14.08 18.56 -2.76
C ARG A 162 -13.06 19.17 -3.72
N GLY A 163 -11.77 18.97 -3.48
CA GLY A 163 -10.71 19.44 -4.37
C GLY A 163 -10.60 18.65 -5.68
N PHE A 164 -11.16 17.43 -5.72
CA PHE A 164 -11.18 16.57 -6.92
C PHE A 164 -12.44 16.74 -7.79
N ASP A 165 -13.49 17.43 -7.31
CA ASP A 165 -14.70 17.71 -8.05
C ASP A 165 -14.70 19.19 -8.49
N PRO A 166 -14.11 19.51 -9.65
CA PRO A 166 -14.20 20.86 -10.22
C PRO A 166 -15.63 21.05 -10.73
N GLU A 167 -16.36 22.02 -10.17
CA GLU A 167 -17.66 22.50 -10.64
C GLU A 167 -17.69 22.75 -12.16
#